data_7e8aa715f787903586e9c43d3d3660c7
#
_entry.id   7e8aa715f787903586e9c43d3d3660c7
#
_cell.length_a   1.000
_cell.length_b   1.000
_cell.length_c   1.000
_cell.angle_alpha   90.00
_cell.angle_beta   90.00
_cell.angle_gamma   90.00
#
_symmetry.space_group_name_H-M   'P 1'
#
loop_
_entity.id
_entity.type
_entity.pdbx_description
1 polymer ?
#
loop_
_entity_poly.entity_id
_entity_poly.type
_entity_poly.pdbx_seq_one_letter_code
_entity_poly.pdbx_strand_id
1 'polypeptide(L)'
;METKPPNKILLTNGGRMEARLSDIPRNEVLRYLGYRGQNIDDNLDLQIQSCIRAVKDCAKARLTYRILPVKDCQIQGLELEGRDIRALLEGCSQAIAMAATLGPEAEALLRRTEVTNMADAVIMDSAQSTAIENVCDNFESDMRLEFGKQGLYLTDRYSPGYGDLPLSCQKKIAELLVAEKRIGLTVTENMIMIPRKSVTCIIGVSDSPRTLKRRGCDSCSARENCFFRAQGSVCNA
;
A
#
# COMPACT_ATOMS: atom_id res chain seq x y z
N MET A 1 10.80 -23.17 14.61
CA MET A 1 10.37 -22.47 13.37
C MET A 1 11.41 -21.39 13.13
N GLU A 2 12.33 -21.64 12.22
CA GLU A 2 13.37 -20.68 11.88
C GLU A 2 12.74 -19.52 11.10
N THR A 3 12.80 -18.33 11.64
CA THR A 3 12.44 -17.10 10.95
C THR A 3 13.45 -16.87 9.85
N LYS A 4 12.99 -16.97 8.58
CA LYS A 4 13.79 -16.64 7.40
C LYS A 4 14.37 -15.22 7.61
N PRO A 5 15.70 -15.02 7.48
CA PRO A 5 16.29 -13.71 7.69
C PRO A 5 15.69 -12.69 6.74
N PRO A 6 15.60 -11.40 7.13
CA PRO A 6 15.05 -10.37 6.26
C PRO A 6 15.84 -10.34 4.96
N ASN A 7 15.14 -10.38 3.83
CA ASN A 7 15.75 -10.24 2.51
C ASN A 7 16.62 -8.99 2.52
N LYS A 8 17.91 -9.18 2.26
CA LYS A 8 18.87 -8.08 2.13
C LYS A 8 18.40 -7.22 0.95
N ILE A 9 17.77 -6.08 1.25
CA ILE A 9 17.39 -5.11 0.23
C ILE A 9 18.69 -4.54 -0.31
N LEU A 10 19.15 -5.10 -1.42
CA LEU A 10 20.20 -4.46 -2.20
C LEU A 10 19.53 -3.23 -2.84
N LEU A 11 20.02 -2.03 -2.54
CA LEU A 11 19.64 -0.77 -3.20
C LEU A 11 20.10 -0.78 -4.68
N THR A 12 19.73 -1.83 -5.40
CA THR A 12 19.94 -1.92 -6.84
C THR A 12 18.79 -1.20 -7.54
N ASN A 13 19.11 -0.38 -8.51
CA ASN A 13 18.18 0.40 -9.32
C ASN A 13 17.14 -0.50 -10.04
N GLY A 14 16.17 -0.97 -9.29
CA GLY A 14 15.01 -1.69 -9.80
C GLY A 14 15.18 -3.20 -9.91
N GLY A 15 14.28 -3.94 -9.29
CA GLY A 15 14.18 -5.39 -9.36
C GLY A 15 12.78 -5.85 -8.99
N ARG A 16 12.43 -7.09 -9.40
CA ARG A 16 11.31 -7.81 -8.81
C ARG A 16 11.73 -8.26 -7.42
N MET A 17 10.88 -8.03 -6.43
CA MET A 17 11.02 -8.57 -5.07
C MET A 17 9.81 -9.43 -4.74
N GLU A 18 10.04 -10.55 -4.05
CA GLU A 18 8.95 -11.17 -3.28
C GLU A 18 8.61 -10.22 -2.14
N ALA A 19 7.36 -9.77 -2.12
CA ALA A 19 6.90 -8.83 -1.12
C ALA A 19 6.51 -9.57 0.15
N ARG A 20 6.89 -9.02 1.29
CA ARG A 20 6.56 -9.61 2.59
C ARG A 20 5.14 -9.23 2.99
N LEU A 21 4.24 -10.22 3.06
CA LEU A 21 2.98 -10.13 3.76
C LEU A 21 3.18 -10.74 5.16
N SER A 22 3.34 -9.90 6.17
CA SER A 22 3.63 -10.38 7.54
C SER A 22 2.36 -10.76 8.29
N ASP A 23 1.36 -9.91 8.27
CA ASP A 23 0.08 -10.14 8.94
C ASP A 23 -1.05 -9.39 8.25
N ILE A 24 -2.30 -9.79 8.56
CA ILE A 24 -3.52 -9.09 8.20
C ILE A 24 -4.26 -8.78 9.50
N PRO A 25 -4.03 -7.60 10.10
CA PRO A 25 -4.62 -7.26 11.39
C PRO A 25 -6.16 -7.25 11.32
N ARG A 26 -6.80 -8.01 12.20
CA ARG A 26 -8.26 -8.12 12.28
C ARG A 26 -8.96 -6.77 12.47
N ASN A 27 -8.40 -5.89 13.30
CA ASN A 27 -8.93 -4.55 13.53
C ASN A 27 -8.96 -3.70 12.25
N GLU A 28 -7.95 -3.83 11.39
CA GLU A 28 -7.91 -3.15 10.09
C GLU A 28 -8.96 -3.72 9.12
N VAL A 29 -9.16 -5.04 9.10
CA VAL A 29 -10.23 -5.67 8.32
C VAL A 29 -11.59 -5.14 8.78
N LEU A 30 -11.83 -5.06 10.07
CA LEU A 30 -13.05 -4.50 10.65
C LEU A 30 -13.23 -3.01 10.27
N ARG A 31 -12.14 -2.25 10.23
CA ARG A 31 -12.17 -0.85 9.79
C ARG A 31 -12.62 -0.73 8.33
N TYR A 32 -12.10 -1.59 7.44
CA TYR A 32 -12.51 -1.64 6.04
C TYR A 32 -13.98 -2.11 5.86
N LEU A 33 -14.47 -2.97 6.75
CA LEU A 33 -15.88 -3.37 6.81
C LEU A 33 -16.81 -2.27 7.34
N GLY A 34 -16.26 -1.12 7.75
CA GLY A 34 -17.06 -0.02 8.32
C GLY A 34 -17.46 -0.24 9.77
N TYR A 35 -16.77 -1.14 10.49
CA TYR A 35 -17.00 -1.36 11.92
C TYR A 35 -16.79 -0.08 12.72
N ARG A 36 -17.76 0.19 13.61
CA ARG A 36 -17.77 1.38 14.47
C ARG A 36 -18.12 1.02 15.94
N GLY A 37 -17.67 -0.14 16.40
CA GLY A 37 -17.92 -0.62 17.76
C GLY A 37 -19.23 -1.42 17.92
N GLN A 38 -19.82 -1.87 16.81
CA GLN A 38 -20.96 -2.80 16.88
C GLN A 38 -20.53 -4.11 17.56
N ASN A 39 -21.50 -4.78 18.19
CA ASN A 39 -21.25 -6.10 18.74
C ASN A 39 -20.98 -7.10 17.61
N ILE A 40 -19.90 -7.85 17.73
CA ILE A 40 -19.51 -8.90 16.78
C ILE A 40 -19.74 -10.22 17.51
N ASP A 41 -20.61 -11.04 16.96
CA ASP A 41 -20.83 -12.39 17.49
C ASP A 41 -19.68 -13.35 17.09
N ASP A 42 -19.62 -14.47 17.76
CA ASP A 42 -18.57 -15.48 17.55
C ASP A 42 -18.56 -16.02 16.11
N ASN A 43 -19.73 -16.13 15.49
CA ASN A 43 -19.85 -16.64 14.10
C ASN A 43 -19.21 -15.67 13.11
N LEU A 44 -19.53 -14.39 13.21
CA LEU A 44 -18.91 -13.35 12.36
C LEU A 44 -17.40 -13.26 12.61
N ASP A 45 -16.96 -13.40 13.85
CA ASP A 45 -15.54 -13.41 14.15
C ASP A 45 -14.81 -14.60 13.50
N LEU A 46 -15.40 -15.79 13.57
CA LEU A 46 -14.87 -16.98 12.90
C LEU A 46 -14.83 -16.82 11.37
N GLN A 47 -15.85 -16.20 10.77
CA GLN A 47 -15.85 -15.90 9.34
C GLN A 47 -14.70 -14.94 8.97
N ILE A 48 -14.51 -13.85 9.72
CA ILE A 48 -13.43 -12.90 9.51
C ILE A 48 -12.08 -13.61 9.57
N GLN A 49 -11.85 -14.41 10.60
CA GLN A 49 -10.60 -15.15 10.75
C GLN A 49 -10.38 -16.17 9.64
N SER A 50 -11.44 -16.83 9.16
CA SER A 50 -11.39 -17.77 8.04
C SER A 50 -10.99 -17.05 6.74
N CYS A 51 -11.61 -15.91 6.44
CA CYS A 51 -11.27 -15.09 5.27
C CYS A 51 -9.83 -14.57 5.33
N ILE A 52 -9.37 -14.12 6.50
CA ILE A 52 -7.99 -13.68 6.70
C ILE A 52 -7.01 -14.82 6.39
N ARG A 53 -7.27 -16.03 6.90
CA ARG A 53 -6.43 -17.22 6.62
C ARG A 53 -6.41 -17.53 5.12
N ALA A 54 -7.57 -17.57 4.48
CA ALA A 54 -7.67 -17.85 3.05
C ALA A 54 -6.89 -16.84 2.20
N VAL A 55 -6.92 -15.54 2.55
CA VAL A 55 -6.12 -14.52 1.87
C VAL A 55 -4.63 -14.74 2.09
N LYS A 56 -4.19 -15.01 3.33
CA LYS A 56 -2.77 -15.29 3.63
C LYS A 56 -2.23 -16.49 2.84
N ASP A 57 -3.03 -17.54 2.72
CA ASP A 57 -2.63 -18.78 2.06
C ASP A 57 -2.54 -18.64 0.54
N CYS A 58 -3.41 -17.82 -0.06
CA CYS A 58 -3.46 -17.69 -1.52
C CYS A 58 -2.64 -16.52 -2.07
N ALA A 59 -2.43 -15.44 -1.31
CA ALA A 59 -1.75 -14.25 -1.80
C ALA A 59 -0.30 -14.55 -2.20
N LYS A 60 0.06 -14.14 -3.41
CA LYS A 60 1.41 -14.18 -3.97
C LYS A 60 1.89 -12.74 -4.17
N ALA A 61 2.11 -12.07 -3.05
CA ALA A 61 2.49 -10.67 -3.06
C ALA A 61 3.81 -10.45 -3.79
N ARG A 62 3.83 -9.48 -4.69
CA ARG A 62 4.98 -9.08 -5.51
C ARG A 62 5.11 -7.59 -5.50
N LEU A 63 6.34 -7.11 -5.57
CA LEU A 63 6.66 -5.70 -5.59
C LEU A 63 7.79 -5.41 -6.57
N THR A 64 7.73 -4.25 -7.18
CA THR A 64 8.84 -3.66 -7.97
C THR A 64 8.96 -2.19 -7.63
N TYR A 65 10.19 -1.67 -7.63
CA TYR A 65 10.46 -0.26 -7.38
C TYR A 65 11.67 0.22 -8.18
N ARG A 66 11.80 1.53 -8.30
CA ARG A 66 13.00 2.23 -8.80
C ARG A 66 13.27 3.45 -7.97
N ILE A 67 14.56 3.73 -7.75
CA ILE A 67 15.04 4.97 -7.14
C ILE A 67 15.47 5.88 -8.30
N LEU A 68 14.91 7.08 -8.33
CA LEU A 68 15.06 8.04 -9.42
C LEU A 68 15.53 9.37 -8.87
N PRO A 69 16.39 10.10 -9.59
CA PRO A 69 16.80 11.44 -9.18
C PRO A 69 15.61 12.41 -9.21
N VAL A 70 15.59 13.34 -8.26
CA VAL A 70 14.65 14.46 -8.22
C VAL A 70 15.43 15.75 -8.47
N LYS A 71 14.93 16.57 -9.37
CA LYS A 71 15.44 17.92 -9.64
C LYS A 71 14.27 18.88 -9.79
N ASP A 72 14.33 20.03 -9.12
CA ASP A 72 13.30 21.07 -9.17
C ASP A 72 11.89 20.52 -8.82
N CYS A 73 11.81 19.65 -7.80
CA CYS A 73 10.60 18.92 -7.36
C CYS A 73 9.97 18.07 -8.47
N GLN A 74 10.78 17.59 -9.42
CA GLN A 74 10.36 16.68 -10.48
C GLN A 74 11.23 15.43 -10.52
N ILE A 75 10.59 14.28 -10.75
CA ILE A 75 11.27 12.99 -10.87
C ILE A 75 11.78 12.85 -12.31
N GLN A 76 13.07 12.59 -12.47
CA GLN A 76 13.64 12.39 -13.80
C GLN A 76 13.09 11.14 -14.47
N GLY A 77 12.53 11.31 -15.69
CA GLY A 77 11.92 10.22 -16.46
C GLY A 77 10.50 9.85 -16.03
N LEU A 78 9.88 10.64 -15.13
CA LEU A 78 8.50 10.46 -14.72
C LEU A 78 7.82 11.82 -14.53
N GLU A 79 7.09 12.26 -15.53
CA GLU A 79 6.34 13.52 -15.45
C GLU A 79 5.08 13.34 -14.61
N LEU A 80 5.06 13.97 -13.45
CA LEU A 80 3.91 14.01 -12.55
C LEU A 80 3.45 15.47 -12.39
N GLU A 81 2.16 15.67 -12.55
CA GLU A 81 1.52 16.98 -12.41
C GLU A 81 0.77 17.03 -11.06
N GLY A 82 0.83 18.18 -10.37
CA GLY A 82 0.15 18.40 -9.11
C GLY A 82 0.98 19.24 -8.15
N ARG A 83 0.31 20.03 -7.32
CA ARG A 83 0.96 20.83 -6.26
C ARG A 83 1.36 19.95 -5.09
N ASP A 84 0.54 18.97 -4.77
CA ASP A 84 0.76 18.09 -3.62
C ASP A 84 1.99 17.20 -3.81
N ILE A 85 2.18 16.66 -5.03
CA ILE A 85 3.38 15.86 -5.33
C ILE A 85 4.64 16.73 -5.36
N ARG A 86 4.55 17.98 -5.84
CA ARG A 86 5.67 18.93 -5.79
C ARG A 86 6.04 19.27 -4.35
N ALA A 87 5.05 19.53 -3.49
CA ALA A 87 5.26 19.77 -2.06
C ALA A 87 5.86 18.56 -1.33
N LEU A 88 5.45 17.33 -1.72
CA LEU A 88 6.05 16.10 -1.21
C LEU A 88 7.53 15.99 -1.56
N LEU A 89 7.90 16.37 -2.80
CA LEU A 89 9.26 16.26 -3.34
C LEU A 89 10.14 17.45 -3.04
N GLU A 90 9.62 18.50 -2.42
CA GLU A 90 10.41 19.66 -2.00
C GLU A 90 11.53 19.24 -1.05
N GLY A 91 12.79 19.61 -1.35
CA GLY A 91 13.98 19.21 -0.59
C GLY A 91 14.32 17.72 -0.67
N CYS A 92 13.72 16.96 -1.61
CA CYS A 92 14.13 15.61 -1.91
C CYS A 92 15.17 15.61 -3.04
N SER A 93 16.23 14.79 -2.88
CA SER A 93 17.24 14.55 -3.92
C SER A 93 16.91 13.35 -4.80
N GLN A 94 16.08 12.45 -4.28
CA GLN A 94 15.64 11.23 -4.95
C GLN A 94 14.17 10.94 -4.63
N ALA A 95 13.57 10.05 -5.41
CA ALA A 95 12.26 9.48 -5.13
C ALA A 95 12.23 7.98 -5.46
N ILE A 96 11.46 7.24 -4.69
CA ILE A 96 11.16 5.83 -4.94
C ILE A 96 9.81 5.78 -5.64
N ALA A 97 9.78 5.30 -6.88
CA ALA A 97 8.55 4.86 -7.53
C ALA A 97 8.35 3.37 -7.22
N MET A 98 7.17 2.98 -6.75
CA MET A 98 6.85 1.62 -6.33
C MET A 98 5.53 1.15 -6.94
N ALA A 99 5.47 -0.15 -7.25
CA ALA A 99 4.24 -0.87 -7.56
C ALA A 99 4.21 -2.20 -6.81
N ALA A 100 3.07 -2.54 -6.23
CA ALA A 100 2.84 -3.78 -5.49
C ALA A 100 1.50 -4.41 -5.88
N THR A 101 1.40 -5.74 -5.79
CA THR A 101 0.17 -6.51 -6.04
C THR A 101 0.11 -7.73 -5.13
N LEU A 102 -1.10 -8.17 -4.76
CA LEU A 102 -1.32 -9.46 -4.09
C LEU A 102 -1.27 -10.67 -5.06
N GLY A 103 -1.22 -10.40 -6.37
CA GLY A 103 -1.22 -11.42 -7.40
C GLY A 103 -2.60 -11.85 -7.88
N PRO A 104 -2.67 -12.55 -9.01
CA PRO A 104 -3.93 -12.99 -9.62
C PRO A 104 -4.64 -14.07 -8.79
N GLU A 105 -3.93 -14.79 -7.94
CA GLU A 105 -4.51 -15.83 -7.08
C GLU A 105 -5.49 -15.23 -6.07
N ALA A 106 -5.14 -14.08 -5.48
CA ALA A 106 -6.03 -13.35 -4.57
C ALA A 106 -7.28 -12.84 -5.30
N GLU A 107 -7.14 -12.31 -6.52
CA GLU A 107 -8.25 -11.89 -7.35
C GLU A 107 -9.17 -13.08 -7.70
N ALA A 108 -8.62 -14.23 -8.10
CA ALA A 108 -9.37 -15.41 -8.41
C ALA A 108 -10.13 -15.98 -7.21
N LEU A 109 -9.52 -15.90 -6.00
CA LEU A 109 -10.19 -16.30 -4.77
C LEU A 109 -11.41 -15.40 -4.52
N LEU A 110 -11.25 -14.08 -4.60
CA LEU A 110 -12.36 -13.14 -4.39
C LEU A 110 -13.53 -13.40 -5.38
N ARG A 111 -13.22 -13.52 -6.67
CA ARG A 111 -14.25 -13.79 -7.70
C ARG A 111 -15.02 -15.08 -7.46
N ARG A 112 -14.35 -16.14 -7.01
CA ARG A 112 -15.04 -17.40 -6.65
C ARG A 112 -15.95 -17.21 -5.44
N THR A 113 -15.48 -16.46 -4.45
CA THR A 113 -16.27 -16.19 -3.25
C THR A 113 -17.47 -15.29 -3.54
N GLU A 114 -17.35 -14.32 -4.45
CA GLU A 114 -18.46 -13.47 -4.92
C GLU A 114 -19.65 -14.30 -5.47
N VAL A 115 -19.37 -15.43 -6.11
CA VAL A 115 -20.41 -16.32 -6.68
C VAL A 115 -21.01 -17.26 -5.63
N THR A 116 -20.24 -17.67 -4.63
CA THR A 116 -20.65 -18.70 -3.67
C THR A 116 -21.21 -18.14 -2.36
N ASN A 117 -20.63 -17.05 -1.86
CA ASN A 117 -21.03 -16.42 -0.60
C ASN A 117 -20.66 -14.93 -0.61
N MET A 118 -21.63 -14.07 -0.84
CA MET A 118 -21.42 -12.63 -0.92
C MET A 118 -20.96 -12.01 0.42
N ALA A 119 -21.40 -12.54 1.56
CA ALA A 119 -20.96 -12.05 2.88
C ALA A 119 -19.46 -12.31 3.07
N ASP A 120 -18.98 -13.51 2.79
CA ASP A 120 -17.56 -13.83 2.82
C ASP A 120 -16.77 -13.01 1.79
N ALA A 121 -17.35 -12.72 0.62
CA ALA A 121 -16.70 -11.90 -0.39
C ALA A 121 -16.42 -10.48 0.09
N VAL A 122 -17.35 -9.85 0.80
CA VAL A 122 -17.16 -8.51 1.39
C VAL A 122 -16.07 -8.52 2.47
N ILE A 123 -16.05 -9.56 3.31
CA ILE A 123 -15.00 -9.73 4.33
C ILE A 123 -13.65 -9.97 3.64
N MET A 124 -13.62 -10.81 2.63
CA MET A 124 -12.40 -11.14 1.88
C MET A 124 -11.84 -9.93 1.13
N ASP A 125 -12.70 -9.12 0.51
CA ASP A 125 -12.27 -7.85 -0.13
C ASP A 125 -11.61 -6.91 0.87
N SER A 126 -12.17 -6.80 2.08
CA SER A 126 -11.61 -6.00 3.17
C SER A 126 -10.28 -6.58 3.68
N ALA A 127 -10.19 -7.91 3.82
CA ALA A 127 -8.96 -8.59 4.22
C ALA A 127 -7.84 -8.42 3.16
N GLN A 128 -8.18 -8.49 1.88
CA GLN A 128 -7.23 -8.24 0.80
C GLN A 128 -6.79 -6.77 0.74
N SER A 129 -7.68 -5.82 1.02
CA SER A 129 -7.31 -4.40 1.13
C SER A 129 -6.31 -4.18 2.27
N THR A 130 -6.55 -4.79 3.43
CA THR A 130 -5.62 -4.77 4.56
C THR A 130 -4.28 -5.45 4.20
N ALA A 131 -4.33 -6.55 3.46
CA ALA A 131 -3.14 -7.30 3.07
C ALA A 131 -2.21 -6.48 2.14
N ILE A 132 -2.75 -5.80 1.12
CA ILE A 132 -1.92 -5.01 0.21
C ILE A 132 -1.32 -3.79 0.92
N GLU A 133 -2.05 -3.15 1.84
CA GLU A 133 -1.49 -2.07 2.66
C GLU A 133 -0.36 -2.59 3.56
N ASN A 134 -0.51 -3.76 4.20
CA ASN A 134 0.56 -4.37 4.99
C ASN A 134 1.81 -4.66 4.16
N VAL A 135 1.66 -5.11 2.91
CA VAL A 135 2.80 -5.28 1.97
C VAL A 135 3.51 -3.95 1.74
N CYS A 136 2.76 -2.88 1.50
CA CYS A 136 3.32 -1.55 1.27
C CYS A 136 3.99 -0.98 2.53
N ASP A 137 3.39 -1.17 3.71
CA ASP A 137 3.94 -0.72 5.00
C ASP A 137 5.25 -1.44 5.36
N ASN A 138 5.32 -2.75 5.11
CA ASN A 138 6.54 -3.52 5.30
C ASN A 138 7.67 -3.02 4.39
N PHE A 139 7.39 -2.78 3.10
CA PHE A 139 8.35 -2.22 2.17
C PHE A 139 8.83 -0.83 2.61
N GLU A 140 7.91 0.05 2.98
CA GLU A 140 8.25 1.39 3.45
C GLU A 140 9.12 1.36 4.70
N SER A 141 8.79 0.48 5.67
CA SER A 141 9.57 0.31 6.89
C SER A 141 10.98 -0.18 6.60
N ASP A 142 11.12 -1.15 5.70
CA ASP A 142 12.43 -1.68 5.29
C ASP A 142 13.25 -0.60 4.57
N MET A 143 12.64 0.21 3.69
CA MET A 143 13.30 1.32 3.02
C MET A 143 13.71 2.43 3.99
N ARG A 144 12.87 2.77 4.98
CA ARG A 144 13.23 3.74 6.02
C ARG A 144 14.46 3.30 6.80
N LEU A 145 14.58 2.01 7.11
CA LEU A 145 15.76 1.45 7.78
C LEU A 145 17.01 1.55 6.90
N GLU A 146 16.91 1.19 5.61
CA GLU A 146 18.06 1.20 4.70
C GLU A 146 18.55 2.62 4.39
N PHE A 147 17.65 3.56 4.10
CA PHE A 147 18.00 4.94 3.86
C PHE A 147 18.47 5.65 5.16
N GLY A 148 17.86 5.29 6.30
CA GLY A 148 18.28 5.82 7.61
C GLY A 148 19.72 5.49 7.98
N LYS A 149 20.26 4.34 7.57
CA LYS A 149 21.69 4.00 7.73
C LYS A 149 22.61 4.96 6.97
N GLN A 150 22.10 5.65 5.96
CA GLN A 150 22.83 6.63 5.15
C GLN A 150 22.53 8.08 5.58
N GLY A 151 21.79 8.28 6.68
CA GLY A 151 21.38 9.61 7.14
C GLY A 151 20.27 10.23 6.28
N LEU A 152 19.55 9.43 5.50
CA LEU A 152 18.48 9.88 4.62
C LEU A 152 17.09 9.55 5.21
N TYR A 153 16.10 10.36 4.87
CA TYR A 153 14.76 10.33 5.42
C TYR A 153 13.74 10.17 4.29
N LEU A 154 12.70 9.39 4.52
CA LEU A 154 11.62 9.18 3.56
C LEU A 154 10.39 10.02 3.91
N THR A 155 9.71 10.54 2.89
CA THR A 155 8.35 11.06 3.03
C THR A 155 7.35 9.92 3.25
N ASP A 156 6.08 10.26 3.45
CA ASP A 156 4.99 9.27 3.35
C ASP A 156 4.78 8.86 1.89
N ARG A 157 4.14 7.70 1.69
CA ARG A 157 3.66 7.25 0.38
C ARG A 157 2.61 8.21 -0.17
N TYR A 158 2.69 8.52 -1.45
CA TYR A 158 1.70 9.30 -2.16
C TYR A 158 1.30 8.61 -3.47
N SER A 159 0.03 8.28 -3.61
CA SER A 159 -0.48 7.50 -4.74
C SER A 159 -1.28 8.37 -5.71
N PRO A 160 -1.27 8.07 -7.02
CA PRO A 160 -2.18 8.68 -7.99
C PRO A 160 -3.65 8.54 -7.55
N GLY A 161 -4.43 9.59 -7.80
CA GLY A 161 -5.82 9.69 -7.35
C GLY A 161 -6.02 10.34 -5.98
N TYR A 162 -4.94 10.61 -5.23
CA TYR A 162 -5.01 11.40 -4.00
C TYR A 162 -4.69 12.86 -4.27
N GLY A 163 -5.36 13.76 -3.53
CA GLY A 163 -5.21 15.21 -3.68
C GLY A 163 -5.39 15.64 -5.14
N ASP A 164 -4.41 16.36 -5.68
CA ASP A 164 -4.42 16.84 -7.06
C ASP A 164 -3.51 16.03 -8.00
N LEU A 165 -2.98 14.86 -7.57
CA LEU A 165 -2.21 13.97 -8.44
C LEU A 165 -3.16 13.12 -9.31
N PRO A 166 -3.19 13.31 -10.65
CA PRO A 166 -4.13 12.62 -11.51
C PRO A 166 -4.00 11.09 -11.43
N LEU A 167 -5.13 10.39 -11.44
CA LEU A 167 -5.15 8.91 -11.44
C LEU A 167 -4.41 8.33 -12.66
N SER A 168 -4.36 9.05 -13.79
CA SER A 168 -3.63 8.66 -15.01
C SER A 168 -2.12 8.47 -14.79
N CYS A 169 -1.55 9.09 -13.74
CA CYS A 169 -0.14 8.91 -13.40
C CYS A 169 0.21 7.48 -12.98
N GLN A 170 -0.77 6.67 -12.51
CA GLN A 170 -0.51 5.28 -12.17
C GLN A 170 -0.07 4.43 -13.38
N LYS A 171 -0.57 4.73 -14.58
CA LYS A 171 -0.14 4.05 -15.81
C LYS A 171 1.31 4.38 -16.12
N LYS A 172 1.71 5.66 -16.04
CA LYS A 172 3.09 6.10 -16.22
C LYS A 172 4.04 5.42 -15.21
N ILE A 173 3.63 5.31 -13.94
CA ILE A 173 4.43 4.63 -12.90
C ILE A 173 4.56 3.14 -13.22
N ALA A 174 3.49 2.46 -13.59
CA ALA A 174 3.51 1.03 -13.92
C ALA A 174 4.40 0.74 -15.14
N GLU A 175 4.34 1.57 -16.18
CA GLU A 175 5.18 1.48 -17.38
C GLU A 175 6.66 1.71 -17.04
N LEU A 176 6.99 2.76 -16.30
CA LEU A 176 8.35 3.05 -15.83
C LEU A 176 8.95 1.86 -15.08
N LEU A 177 8.15 1.21 -14.25
CA LEU A 177 8.56 0.06 -13.45
C LEU A 177 8.56 -1.25 -14.22
N VAL A 178 8.06 -1.26 -15.47
CA VAL A 178 7.85 -2.49 -16.27
C VAL A 178 7.01 -3.51 -15.47
N ALA A 179 5.98 -3.01 -14.77
CA ALA A 179 5.23 -3.74 -13.75
C ALA A 179 4.56 -5.00 -14.31
N GLU A 180 4.06 -4.97 -15.54
CA GLU A 180 3.46 -6.12 -16.21
C GLU A 180 4.42 -7.31 -16.27
N LYS A 181 5.65 -7.11 -16.78
CA LYS A 181 6.65 -8.18 -16.91
C LYS A 181 7.23 -8.62 -15.56
N ARG A 182 7.37 -7.67 -14.62
CA ARG A 182 8.05 -7.94 -13.34
C ARG A 182 7.14 -8.57 -12.32
N ILE A 183 5.91 -8.08 -12.19
CA ILE A 183 4.99 -8.47 -11.12
C ILE A 183 3.60 -8.87 -11.61
N GLY A 184 3.34 -8.83 -12.92
CA GLY A 184 2.04 -9.18 -13.51
C GLY A 184 0.96 -8.13 -13.26
N LEU A 185 1.34 -6.86 -13.06
CA LEU A 185 0.43 -5.75 -12.83
C LEU A 185 0.27 -4.94 -14.12
N THR A 186 -0.96 -4.87 -14.63
CA THR A 186 -1.35 -4.01 -15.74
C THR A 186 -2.28 -2.89 -15.29
N VAL A 187 -2.34 -1.82 -16.07
CA VAL A 187 -3.28 -0.71 -15.88
C VAL A 187 -4.09 -0.55 -17.17
N THR A 188 -5.40 -0.68 -17.07
CA THR A 188 -6.32 -0.55 -18.20
C THR A 188 -6.42 0.91 -18.67
N GLU A 189 -7.05 1.14 -19.82
CA GLU A 189 -7.34 2.50 -20.33
C GLU A 189 -8.21 3.31 -19.36
N ASN A 190 -9.11 2.64 -18.63
CA ASN A 190 -9.95 3.25 -17.61
C ASN A 190 -9.24 3.40 -16.24
N MET A 191 -7.92 3.30 -16.21
CA MET A 191 -7.10 3.44 -15.01
C MET A 191 -7.42 2.41 -13.91
N ILE A 192 -7.89 1.22 -14.27
CA ILE A 192 -8.09 0.11 -13.34
C ILE A 192 -6.84 -0.77 -13.34
N MET A 193 -6.31 -1.04 -12.16
CA MET A 193 -5.21 -1.99 -11.98
C MET A 193 -5.72 -3.43 -12.00
N ILE A 194 -4.99 -4.32 -12.66
CA ILE A 194 -5.25 -5.76 -12.71
C ILE A 194 -3.96 -6.51 -12.33
N PRO A 195 -3.94 -7.27 -11.25
CA PRO A 195 -5.01 -7.55 -10.28
C PRO A 195 -5.50 -6.30 -9.53
N ARG A 196 -6.77 -6.28 -9.09
CA ARG A 196 -7.40 -5.11 -8.43
C ARG A 196 -6.71 -4.71 -7.12
N LYS A 197 -6.25 -5.69 -6.34
CA LYS A 197 -5.54 -5.44 -5.07
C LYS A 197 -4.07 -5.17 -5.36
N SER A 198 -3.84 -3.98 -5.88
CA SER A 198 -2.53 -3.45 -6.27
C SER A 198 -2.42 -1.98 -5.89
N VAL A 199 -1.20 -1.50 -5.74
CA VAL A 199 -0.88 -0.11 -5.38
C VAL A 199 0.27 0.38 -6.24
N THR A 200 0.19 1.63 -6.70
CA THR A 200 1.33 2.39 -7.24
C THR A 200 1.52 3.64 -6.39
N CYS A 201 2.75 3.99 -6.06
CA CYS A 201 3.02 5.19 -5.27
C CYS A 201 4.41 5.77 -5.51
N ILE A 202 4.60 6.97 -5.00
CA ILE A 202 5.86 7.70 -4.92
C ILE A 202 6.20 7.96 -3.44
N ILE A 203 7.49 7.85 -3.10
CA ILE A 203 8.04 8.19 -1.80
C ILE A 203 9.25 9.08 -2.05
N GLY A 204 9.29 10.29 -1.50
CA GLY A 204 10.43 11.17 -1.58
C GLY A 204 11.56 10.74 -0.65
N VAL A 205 12.81 10.99 -1.04
CA VAL A 205 14.01 10.76 -0.24
C VAL A 205 14.75 12.08 -0.04
N SER A 206 14.92 12.49 1.22
CA SER A 206 15.50 13.77 1.64
C SER A 206 16.72 13.55 2.55
N ASP A 207 17.64 14.51 2.57
CA ASP A 207 18.77 14.58 3.50
C ASP A 207 18.40 15.22 4.85
N SER A 208 17.21 15.80 4.95
CA SER A 208 16.69 16.42 6.17
C SER A 208 15.50 15.66 6.75
N PRO A 209 15.36 15.62 8.09
CA PRO A 209 14.23 14.99 8.75
C PRO A 209 12.90 15.53 8.21
N ARG A 210 11.96 14.63 7.88
CA ARG A 210 10.64 14.97 7.43
C ARG A 210 9.63 14.76 8.55
N THR A 211 8.79 15.76 8.77
CA THR A 211 7.59 15.57 9.57
C THR A 211 6.66 14.67 8.78
N LEU A 212 6.63 13.39 9.14
CA LEU A 212 5.64 12.49 8.59
C LEU A 212 4.28 13.07 8.95
N LYS A 213 3.45 13.32 7.95
CA LYS A 213 2.02 13.50 8.22
C LYS A 213 1.57 12.12 8.71
N ARG A 214 1.65 11.89 10.02
CA ARG A 214 1.05 10.71 10.61
C ARG A 214 -0.33 10.59 9.98
N ARG A 215 -0.64 9.42 9.41
CA ARG A 215 -2.02 9.03 9.11
C ARG A 215 -2.73 9.11 10.45
N GLY A 216 -3.20 10.28 10.80
CA GLY A 216 -3.69 10.58 12.14
C GLY A 216 -5.01 11.29 12.06
N CYS A 217 -5.69 11.32 13.19
CA CYS A 217 -6.99 11.96 13.32
C CYS A 217 -7.01 13.42 12.86
N ASP A 218 -5.88 14.11 12.89
CA ASP A 218 -5.78 15.53 12.57
C ASP A 218 -5.95 15.86 11.08
N SER A 219 -5.61 14.94 10.20
CA SER A 219 -5.78 15.05 8.74
C SER A 219 -6.90 14.17 8.19
N CYS A 220 -7.63 13.46 9.04
CA CYS A 220 -8.65 12.51 8.64
C CYS A 220 -9.96 13.24 8.29
N SER A 221 -10.52 12.97 7.10
CA SER A 221 -11.83 13.52 6.68
C SER A 221 -13.00 13.08 7.57
N ALA A 222 -12.85 11.94 8.27
CA ALA A 222 -13.85 11.43 9.21
C ALA A 222 -13.65 11.96 10.66
N ARG A 223 -12.72 12.89 10.88
CA ARG A 223 -12.29 13.35 12.21
C ARG A 223 -13.46 13.73 13.13
N GLU A 224 -14.42 14.48 12.63
CA GLU A 224 -15.52 15.04 13.43
C GLU A 224 -16.53 13.97 13.86
N ASN A 225 -16.71 12.92 13.04
CA ASN A 225 -17.69 11.86 13.27
C ASN A 225 -17.03 10.49 13.52
N CYS A 226 -15.75 10.46 13.93
CA CYS A 226 -15.00 9.23 14.08
C CYS A 226 -15.30 8.56 15.43
N PHE A 227 -15.86 7.35 15.37
CA PHE A 227 -16.13 6.51 16.53
C PHE A 227 -14.87 6.21 17.38
N PHE A 228 -13.76 5.85 16.74
CA PHE A 228 -12.51 5.51 17.44
C PHE A 228 -11.98 6.72 18.24
N ARG A 229 -12.02 7.89 17.63
CA ARG A 229 -11.62 9.13 18.30
C ARG A 229 -12.54 9.50 19.48
N ALA A 230 -13.84 9.30 19.33
CA ALA A 230 -14.81 9.55 20.40
C ALA A 230 -14.53 8.66 21.63
N GLN A 231 -13.89 7.51 21.44
CA GLN A 231 -13.47 6.60 22.51
C GLN A 231 -12.01 6.80 22.95
N GLY A 232 -11.33 7.87 22.51
CA GLY A 232 -9.95 8.14 22.87
C GLY A 232 -8.92 7.19 22.22
N SER A 233 -9.33 6.42 21.18
CA SER A 233 -8.47 5.52 20.42
C SER A 233 -8.22 6.04 19.00
N VAL A 234 -7.26 5.44 18.29
CA VAL A 234 -6.96 5.72 16.89
C VAL A 234 -7.21 4.48 16.06
N CYS A 235 -7.71 4.65 14.82
CA CYS A 235 -8.01 3.53 13.94
C CYS A 235 -6.78 2.79 13.42
N ASN A 236 -5.58 3.27 13.73
CA ASN A 236 -4.28 2.70 13.34
C ASN A 236 -3.46 2.25 14.56
N ALA A 237 -4.11 1.95 15.68
CA ALA A 237 -3.45 1.44 16.89
C ALA A 237 -3.30 -0.08 16.84
#